data_697dffe68c168bf44e54c7719d3a7616
#
_entry.id   697dffe68c168bf44e54c7719d3a7616
#
_cell.length_a   1.000
_cell.length_b   1.000
_cell.length_c   1.000
_cell.angle_alpha   90.00
_cell.angle_beta   90.00
_cell.angle_gamma   90.00
#
_symmetry.space_group_name_H-M   'P 1'
#
loop_
_entity.id
_entity.type
_entity.pdbx_description
1 polymer ?
#
loop_
_entity_poly.entity_id
_entity_poly.type
_entity_poly.pdbx_seq_one_letter_code
_entity_poly.pdbx_strand_id
1 'polypeptide(L)'
;MKPTHLLLIALLFFACKEKPKAQANIEKPKTEKAAVIADSAMVVSARAEASQIGTEILKMGGNAFDAMIATQMALALTYPNAGNLGGGGFMVYRSQYGEIGTLDFREKAPLAATRDMYLDKEGNVIAEKSTDGALAVGIPGSIAGIFAVHEKFGSLPMEILLKPVIDLANKGYSITPKQKARFDEFKEQFKKINGEPSIFT
;
A
#
# COMPACT_ATOMS: atom_id res chain seq x y z
N MET A 1 36.24 -5.13 59.75
CA MET A 1 36.02 -4.65 58.38
C MET A 1 36.62 -3.25 58.30
N LYS A 2 37.55 -3.04 57.36
CA LYS A 2 38.25 -1.75 57.23
C LYS A 2 37.30 -0.71 56.58
N PRO A 3 37.31 0.56 57.01
CA PRO A 3 36.35 1.59 56.55
C PRO A 3 36.44 1.91 55.05
N THR A 4 37.51 1.45 54.38
CA THR A 4 37.72 1.62 52.93
C THR A 4 36.76 0.83 52.05
N HIS A 5 36.15 -0.23 52.52
CA HIS A 5 35.19 -1.05 51.73
C HIS A 5 33.75 -0.46 51.76
N LEU A 6 33.46 0.34 52.79
CA LEU A 6 32.16 1.01 52.92
C LEU A 6 32.04 2.21 51.96
N LEU A 7 33.17 2.88 51.66
CA LEU A 7 33.20 4.01 50.73
C LEU A 7 33.04 3.59 49.26
N LEU A 8 33.49 2.36 48.90
CA LEU A 8 33.40 1.84 47.52
C LEU A 8 31.96 1.42 47.15
N ILE A 9 31.18 0.99 48.14
CA ILE A 9 29.77 0.56 47.92
C ILE A 9 28.86 1.79 47.77
N ALA A 10 29.17 2.92 48.43
CA ALA A 10 28.38 4.13 48.32
C ALA A 10 28.51 4.83 46.95
N LEU A 11 29.60 4.60 46.20
CA LEU A 11 29.81 5.17 44.85
C LEU A 11 29.03 4.48 43.76
N LEU A 12 28.55 3.25 43.96
CA LEU A 12 27.78 2.48 42.97
C LEU A 12 26.29 2.90 42.88
N PHE A 13 25.78 3.65 43.83
CA PHE A 13 24.39 4.11 43.82
C PHE A 13 24.17 5.47 43.12
N PHE A 14 25.21 6.12 42.62
CA PHE A 14 25.10 7.42 41.95
C PHE A 14 25.17 7.35 40.40
N ALA A 15 25.29 6.17 39.85
CA ALA A 15 25.55 6.02 38.39
C ALA A 15 24.30 5.93 37.50
N CYS A 16 23.09 5.93 38.05
CA CYS A 16 21.85 5.94 37.26
C CYS A 16 21.06 7.24 37.46
N LYS A 17 21.57 8.36 36.93
CA LYS A 17 20.70 9.47 36.56
C LYS A 17 20.21 9.21 35.13
N GLU A 18 19.00 8.64 34.99
CA GLU A 18 18.27 8.67 33.70
C GLU A 18 18.17 10.13 33.26
N LYS A 19 18.71 10.42 32.07
CA LYS A 19 18.44 11.69 31.42
C LYS A 19 16.92 11.75 31.19
N PRO A 20 16.26 12.84 31.53
CA PRO A 20 14.84 13.00 31.27
C PRO A 20 14.66 12.81 29.74
N LYS A 21 13.90 11.79 29.33
CA LYS A 21 13.46 11.64 27.95
C LYS A 21 12.74 12.94 27.60
N ALA A 22 13.29 13.69 26.66
CA ALA A 22 12.59 14.82 26.10
C ALA A 22 11.24 14.29 25.61
N GLN A 23 10.17 14.63 26.31
CA GLN A 23 8.82 14.41 25.80
C GLN A 23 8.72 15.24 24.53
N ALA A 24 8.76 14.57 23.39
CA ALA A 24 8.39 15.23 22.17
C ALA A 24 6.98 15.79 22.38
N ASN A 25 6.87 17.10 22.39
CA ASN A 25 5.58 17.79 22.38
C ASN A 25 4.96 17.46 21.01
N ILE A 26 4.20 16.34 20.94
CA ILE A 26 3.37 16.05 19.80
C ILE A 26 2.23 17.07 19.87
N GLU A 27 2.42 18.21 19.22
CA GLU A 27 1.31 19.12 18.97
C GLU A 27 0.21 18.33 18.26
N LYS A 28 -0.89 18.11 18.95
CA LYS A 28 -2.10 17.56 18.34
C LYS A 28 -2.46 18.48 17.16
N PRO A 29 -2.68 17.93 15.97
CA PRO A 29 -3.08 18.74 14.82
C PRO A 29 -4.32 19.55 15.18
N LYS A 30 -4.23 20.86 15.03
CA LYS A 30 -5.23 21.88 15.47
C LYS A 30 -6.56 21.83 14.69
N THR A 31 -6.76 20.87 13.82
CA THR A 31 -8.03 20.67 13.12
C THR A 31 -8.60 19.31 13.49
N GLU A 32 -9.53 19.28 14.43
CA GLU A 32 -10.47 18.18 14.55
C GLU A 32 -11.26 18.13 13.23
N LYS A 33 -10.83 17.26 12.31
CA LYS A 33 -11.67 16.92 11.17
C LYS A 33 -12.88 16.20 11.74
N ALA A 34 -14.05 16.76 11.56
CA ALA A 34 -15.28 16.11 11.94
C ALA A 34 -15.32 14.68 11.35
N ALA A 35 -15.72 13.71 12.16
CA ALA A 35 -15.89 12.35 11.70
C ALA A 35 -16.97 12.32 10.59
N VAL A 36 -16.70 11.58 9.52
CA VAL A 36 -17.72 11.33 8.50
C VAL A 36 -18.60 10.19 9.00
N ILE A 37 -19.90 10.43 9.07
CA ILE A 37 -20.89 9.45 9.47
C ILE A 37 -21.72 9.09 8.24
N ALA A 38 -21.99 7.80 8.05
CA ALA A 38 -22.84 7.29 6.98
C ALA A 38 -23.86 6.32 7.56
N ASP A 39 -25.14 6.45 7.17
CA ASP A 39 -26.25 5.66 7.71
C ASP A 39 -26.37 4.29 7.03
N SER A 40 -25.99 4.18 5.76
CA SER A 40 -26.22 2.96 4.96
C SER A 40 -24.94 2.24 4.60
N ALA A 41 -23.96 2.94 4.06
CA ALA A 41 -22.71 2.35 3.61
C ALA A 41 -21.60 3.41 3.51
N MET A 42 -20.35 2.97 3.57
CA MET A 42 -19.17 3.84 3.44
C MET A 42 -18.07 3.13 2.66
N VAL A 43 -17.42 3.89 1.78
CA VAL A 43 -16.18 3.48 1.11
C VAL A 43 -15.07 4.44 1.50
N VAL A 44 -13.96 3.91 2.01
CA VAL A 44 -12.79 4.69 2.42
C VAL A 44 -11.57 4.16 1.70
N SER A 45 -10.83 5.04 1.06
CA SER A 45 -9.58 4.71 0.37
C SER A 45 -8.56 5.85 0.45
N ALA A 46 -7.36 5.62 -0.11
CA ALA A 46 -6.30 6.62 -0.14
C ALA A 46 -6.61 7.83 -1.06
N ARG A 47 -7.64 7.72 -1.92
CA ARG A 47 -8.00 8.75 -2.90
C ARG A 47 -9.51 8.98 -2.93
N ALA A 48 -9.89 10.25 -2.95
CA ALA A 48 -11.30 10.64 -2.99
C ALA A 48 -12.01 10.10 -4.24
N GLU A 49 -11.35 10.15 -5.39
CA GLU A 49 -11.86 9.66 -6.67
C GLU A 49 -12.18 8.15 -6.59
N ALA A 50 -11.31 7.36 -5.98
CA ALA A 50 -11.53 5.93 -5.82
C ALA A 50 -12.65 5.61 -4.83
N SER A 51 -12.74 6.35 -3.71
CA SER A 51 -13.82 6.21 -2.75
C SER A 51 -15.17 6.60 -3.36
N GLN A 52 -15.20 7.63 -4.21
CA GLN A 52 -16.40 8.05 -4.93
C GLN A 52 -16.88 6.96 -5.89
N ILE A 53 -15.98 6.37 -6.70
CA ILE A 53 -16.30 5.28 -7.61
C ILE A 53 -16.88 4.09 -6.85
N GLY A 54 -16.26 3.65 -5.75
CA GLY A 54 -16.81 2.57 -4.93
C GLY A 54 -18.19 2.89 -4.36
N THR A 55 -18.42 4.15 -3.96
CA THR A 55 -19.74 4.61 -3.48
C THR A 55 -20.78 4.61 -4.60
N GLU A 56 -20.39 4.97 -5.82
CA GLU A 56 -21.27 4.91 -7.01
C GLU A 56 -21.70 3.47 -7.31
N ILE A 57 -20.78 2.51 -7.22
CA ILE A 57 -21.11 1.08 -7.37
C ILE A 57 -22.13 0.63 -6.34
N LEU A 58 -21.99 1.03 -5.05
CA LEU A 58 -23.01 0.72 -4.03
C LEU A 58 -24.38 1.32 -4.38
N LYS A 59 -24.42 2.56 -4.88
CA LYS A 59 -25.67 3.23 -5.31
C LYS A 59 -26.34 2.55 -6.52
N MET A 60 -25.54 1.92 -7.38
CA MET A 60 -26.04 1.12 -8.50
C MET A 60 -26.58 -0.26 -8.09
N GLY A 61 -26.56 -0.59 -6.80
CA GLY A 61 -27.03 -1.86 -6.27
C GLY A 61 -25.95 -2.93 -6.13
N GLY A 62 -24.69 -2.58 -6.36
CA GLY A 62 -23.56 -3.47 -6.08
C GLY A 62 -23.38 -3.69 -4.58
N ASN A 63 -22.78 -4.80 -4.23
CA ASN A 63 -22.42 -5.13 -2.85
C ASN A 63 -21.05 -4.56 -2.44
N ALA A 64 -20.63 -4.83 -1.21
CA ALA A 64 -19.34 -4.33 -0.69
C ALA A 64 -18.12 -4.89 -1.46
N PHE A 65 -18.21 -6.09 -2.02
CA PHE A 65 -17.15 -6.69 -2.82
C PHE A 65 -17.06 -6.05 -4.20
N ASP A 66 -18.19 -5.75 -4.83
CA ASP A 66 -18.23 -4.98 -6.08
C ASP A 66 -17.61 -3.59 -5.89
N ALA A 67 -17.98 -2.90 -4.81
CA ALA A 67 -17.41 -1.59 -4.46
C ALA A 67 -15.91 -1.67 -4.19
N MET A 68 -15.44 -2.73 -3.52
CA MET A 68 -14.01 -2.97 -3.27
C MET A 68 -13.26 -3.14 -4.60
N ILE A 69 -13.78 -3.95 -5.52
CA ILE A 69 -13.17 -4.19 -6.84
C ILE A 69 -13.01 -2.87 -7.61
N ALA A 70 -14.08 -2.11 -7.74
CA ALA A 70 -14.06 -0.84 -8.45
C ALA A 70 -13.12 0.18 -7.77
N THR A 71 -13.12 0.24 -6.43
CA THR A 71 -12.22 1.11 -5.66
C THR A 71 -10.76 0.71 -5.88
N GLN A 72 -10.43 -0.58 -5.85
CA GLN A 72 -9.07 -1.07 -6.07
C GLN A 72 -8.58 -0.75 -7.49
N MET A 73 -9.43 -0.92 -8.49
CA MET A 73 -9.10 -0.55 -9.87
C MET A 73 -8.94 0.96 -10.03
N ALA A 74 -9.75 1.77 -9.37
CA ALA A 74 -9.61 3.22 -9.35
C ALA A 74 -8.32 3.66 -8.63
N LEU A 75 -7.88 2.95 -7.59
CA LEU A 75 -6.60 3.19 -6.92
C LEU A 75 -5.42 2.85 -7.84
N ALA A 76 -5.51 1.82 -8.67
CA ALA A 76 -4.47 1.52 -9.66
C ALA A 76 -4.22 2.70 -10.60
N LEU A 77 -5.28 3.46 -10.94
CA LEU A 77 -5.20 4.69 -11.71
C LEU A 77 -4.73 5.89 -10.87
N THR A 78 -5.39 6.15 -9.73
CA THR A 78 -5.25 7.41 -8.99
C THR A 78 -4.17 7.38 -7.91
N TYR A 79 -3.64 6.19 -7.58
CA TYR A 79 -2.61 5.97 -6.55
C TYR A 79 -1.60 4.88 -6.98
N PRO A 80 -0.97 5.01 -8.16
CA PRO A 80 -0.21 3.93 -8.80
C PRO A 80 1.02 3.49 -8.00
N ASN A 81 1.53 4.30 -7.10
CA ASN A 81 2.69 3.98 -6.27
C ASN A 81 2.39 2.97 -5.14
N ALA A 82 1.11 2.71 -4.83
CA ALA A 82 0.73 1.79 -3.76
C ALA A 82 -0.61 1.05 -4.01
N GLY A 83 -1.29 1.27 -5.13
CA GLY A 83 -2.55 0.63 -5.49
C GLY A 83 -2.58 0.13 -6.92
N ASN A 84 -1.45 -0.37 -7.43
CA ASN A 84 -1.27 -0.69 -8.84
C ASN A 84 -1.69 -2.12 -9.20
N LEU A 85 -1.78 -2.39 -10.53
CA LEU A 85 -2.10 -3.69 -11.09
C LEU A 85 -0.92 -4.68 -11.00
N GLY A 86 0.31 -4.17 -10.94
CA GLY A 86 1.55 -4.95 -10.80
C GLY A 86 1.86 -5.41 -9.39
N GLY A 87 0.99 -5.12 -8.44
CA GLY A 87 1.16 -5.49 -7.03
C GLY A 87 0.36 -6.70 -6.61
N GLY A 88 0.11 -6.79 -5.33
CA GLY A 88 -0.70 -7.81 -4.68
C GLY A 88 -1.37 -7.24 -3.43
N GLY A 89 -1.93 -8.10 -2.60
CA GLY A 89 -2.58 -7.67 -1.38
C GLY A 89 -3.20 -8.79 -0.56
N PHE A 90 -3.91 -8.34 0.44
CA PHE A 90 -4.69 -9.19 1.32
C PHE A 90 -6.10 -8.63 1.44
N MET A 91 -7.08 -9.49 1.56
CA MET A 91 -8.44 -9.13 1.90
C MET A 91 -8.85 -9.83 3.20
N VAL A 92 -9.50 -9.07 4.08
CA VAL A 92 -10.25 -9.59 5.21
C VAL A 92 -11.70 -9.14 5.02
N TYR A 93 -12.64 -10.05 5.15
CA TYR A 93 -14.05 -9.74 4.96
C TYR A 93 -14.94 -10.35 6.03
N ARG A 94 -16.10 -9.73 6.19
CA ARG A 94 -17.21 -10.27 6.93
C ARG A 94 -18.47 -10.15 6.07
N SER A 95 -19.16 -11.27 5.84
CA SER A 95 -20.41 -11.29 5.10
C SER A 95 -21.58 -10.76 5.95
N GLN A 96 -22.71 -10.45 5.30
CA GLN A 96 -23.94 -10.09 5.99
C GLN A 96 -24.47 -11.17 6.93
N TYR A 97 -24.08 -12.41 6.71
CA TYR A 97 -24.46 -13.56 7.57
C TYR A 97 -23.46 -13.80 8.71
N GLY A 98 -22.46 -12.92 8.88
CA GLY A 98 -21.44 -13.02 9.93
C GLY A 98 -20.26 -13.93 9.60
N GLU A 99 -20.19 -14.50 8.40
CA GLU A 99 -19.07 -15.28 7.94
C GLU A 99 -17.83 -14.41 7.79
N ILE A 100 -16.71 -14.83 8.35
CA ILE A 100 -15.43 -14.13 8.27
C ILE A 100 -14.47 -14.96 7.44
N GLY A 101 -13.72 -14.31 6.56
CA GLY A 101 -12.69 -14.97 5.77
C GLY A 101 -11.59 -14.04 5.35
N THR A 102 -10.57 -14.62 4.75
CA THR A 102 -9.41 -13.93 4.22
C THR A 102 -9.08 -14.44 2.82
N LEU A 103 -8.44 -13.58 2.03
CA LEU A 103 -7.84 -13.96 0.74
C LEU A 103 -6.43 -13.36 0.69
N ASP A 104 -5.45 -14.22 0.40
CA ASP A 104 -4.07 -13.83 0.13
C ASP A 104 -3.84 -13.88 -1.39
N PHE A 105 -3.61 -12.71 -1.97
CA PHE A 105 -3.24 -12.54 -3.38
C PHE A 105 -1.95 -11.73 -3.53
N ARG A 106 -1.05 -11.91 -2.56
CA ARG A 106 0.25 -11.27 -2.59
C ARG A 106 1.09 -11.76 -3.77
N GLU A 107 2.09 -10.97 -4.12
CA GLU A 107 3.09 -11.31 -5.14
C GLU A 107 3.86 -12.56 -4.74
N LYS A 108 4.25 -13.33 -5.75
CA LYS A 108 5.08 -14.53 -5.58
C LYS A 108 6.37 -14.40 -6.35
N ALA A 109 7.41 -15.10 -5.90
CA ALA A 109 8.63 -15.24 -6.67
C ALA A 109 8.32 -16.00 -7.98
N PRO A 110 8.98 -15.66 -9.11
CA PRO A 110 8.93 -16.47 -10.31
C PRO A 110 9.38 -17.92 -10.05
N LEU A 111 8.84 -18.88 -10.79
CA LEU A 111 9.23 -20.30 -10.65
C LEU A 111 10.72 -20.55 -10.93
N ALA A 112 11.35 -19.69 -11.75
CA ALA A 112 12.78 -19.74 -12.04
C ALA A 112 13.65 -19.03 -11.00
N ALA A 113 13.07 -18.43 -9.95
CA ALA A 113 13.84 -17.79 -8.91
C ALA A 113 14.66 -18.82 -8.13
N THR A 114 15.93 -18.47 -7.88
CA THR A 114 16.85 -19.28 -7.09
C THR A 114 17.37 -18.48 -5.90
N ARG A 115 17.91 -19.17 -4.90
CA ARG A 115 18.51 -18.55 -3.73
C ARG A 115 19.59 -17.52 -4.10
N ASP A 116 20.40 -17.85 -5.11
CA ASP A 116 21.61 -17.12 -5.44
C ASP A 116 21.45 -16.23 -6.69
N MET A 117 20.21 -15.99 -7.16
CA MET A 117 19.94 -15.24 -8.40
C MET A 117 20.44 -13.79 -8.40
N TYR A 118 20.76 -13.23 -7.23
CA TYR A 118 21.28 -11.88 -7.04
C TYR A 118 22.77 -11.84 -6.72
N LEU A 119 23.45 -12.98 -6.78
CA LEU A 119 24.89 -13.10 -6.54
C LEU A 119 25.66 -13.17 -7.85
N ASP A 120 26.92 -12.76 -7.81
CA ASP A 120 27.90 -13.03 -8.85
C ASP A 120 28.47 -14.47 -8.74
N LYS A 121 29.41 -14.82 -9.61
CA LYS A 121 30.03 -16.16 -9.61
C LYS A 121 30.90 -16.42 -8.40
N GLU A 122 31.37 -15.36 -7.76
CA GLU A 122 32.20 -15.38 -6.55
C GLU A 122 31.35 -15.39 -5.27
N GLY A 123 30.00 -15.27 -5.39
CA GLY A 123 29.05 -15.27 -4.28
C GLY A 123 28.81 -13.90 -3.65
N ASN A 124 29.27 -12.81 -4.27
CA ASN A 124 29.03 -11.45 -3.78
C ASN A 124 27.68 -10.93 -4.28
N VAL A 125 27.05 -10.04 -3.51
CA VAL A 125 25.80 -9.39 -3.88
C VAL A 125 26.01 -8.44 -5.05
N ILE A 126 25.25 -8.62 -6.14
CA ILE A 126 25.20 -7.68 -7.25
C ILE A 126 24.29 -6.52 -6.82
N ALA A 127 24.90 -5.34 -6.66
CA ALA A 127 24.16 -4.14 -6.26
C ALA A 127 22.98 -3.85 -7.19
N GLU A 128 21.87 -3.37 -6.63
CA GLU A 128 20.64 -2.98 -7.32
C GLU A 128 19.88 -4.12 -8.03
N LYS A 129 20.43 -5.31 -8.20
CA LYS A 129 19.80 -6.39 -8.96
C LYS A 129 18.48 -6.91 -8.33
N SER A 130 18.35 -6.78 -7.00
CA SER A 130 17.13 -7.13 -6.25
C SER A 130 16.13 -5.98 -6.11
N THR A 131 16.48 -4.78 -6.57
CA THR A 131 15.65 -3.57 -6.46
C THR A 131 15.26 -2.98 -7.79
N ASP A 132 16.09 -3.16 -8.81
CA ASP A 132 15.93 -2.55 -10.13
C ASP A 132 15.83 -3.59 -11.25
N GLY A 133 14.94 -3.33 -12.19
CA GLY A 133 14.77 -4.14 -13.41
C GLY A 133 13.93 -5.40 -13.23
N ALA A 134 13.90 -6.22 -14.28
CA ALA A 134 12.96 -7.35 -14.41
C ALA A 134 13.14 -8.44 -13.34
N LEU A 135 14.36 -8.65 -12.83
CA LEU A 135 14.62 -9.67 -11.80
C LEU A 135 14.13 -9.25 -10.40
N ALA A 136 13.89 -7.95 -10.19
CA ALA A 136 13.38 -7.43 -8.92
C ALA A 136 11.84 -7.54 -8.81
N VAL A 137 11.15 -7.88 -9.91
CA VAL A 137 9.69 -7.89 -9.98
C VAL A 137 9.14 -9.24 -9.52
N GLY A 138 8.24 -9.22 -8.53
CA GLY A 138 7.41 -10.38 -8.18
C GLY A 138 6.29 -10.60 -9.21
N ILE A 139 5.78 -11.83 -9.30
CA ILE A 139 4.59 -12.14 -10.11
C ILE A 139 3.38 -11.51 -9.45
N PRO A 140 2.67 -10.58 -10.12
CA PRO A 140 1.56 -9.85 -9.51
C PRO A 140 0.36 -10.72 -9.17
N GLY A 141 -0.29 -10.42 -8.06
CA GLY A 141 -1.50 -11.09 -7.60
C GLY A 141 -2.77 -10.25 -7.66
N SER A 142 -2.69 -8.92 -7.80
CA SER A 142 -3.84 -8.01 -7.72
C SER A 142 -4.99 -8.41 -8.65
N ILE A 143 -4.70 -8.68 -9.92
CA ILE A 143 -5.74 -9.04 -10.90
C ILE A 143 -6.34 -10.41 -10.57
N ALA A 144 -5.50 -11.40 -10.23
CA ALA A 144 -6.00 -12.71 -9.83
C ALA A 144 -6.91 -12.62 -8.59
N GLY A 145 -6.53 -11.79 -7.60
CA GLY A 145 -7.34 -11.54 -6.40
C GLY A 145 -8.67 -10.87 -6.71
N ILE A 146 -8.67 -9.85 -7.56
CA ILE A 146 -9.91 -9.16 -8.00
C ILE A 146 -10.87 -10.13 -8.68
N PHE A 147 -10.39 -10.95 -9.63
CA PHE A 147 -11.23 -11.92 -10.31
C PHE A 147 -11.74 -13.02 -9.37
N ALA A 148 -10.90 -13.53 -8.44
CA ALA A 148 -11.33 -14.50 -7.45
C ALA A 148 -12.42 -13.94 -6.51
N VAL A 149 -12.31 -12.66 -6.12
CA VAL A 149 -13.36 -12.01 -5.32
C VAL A 149 -14.63 -11.83 -6.13
N HIS A 150 -14.53 -11.39 -7.39
CA HIS A 150 -15.67 -11.21 -8.26
C HIS A 150 -16.41 -12.53 -8.52
N GLU A 151 -15.69 -13.60 -8.82
CA GLU A 151 -16.25 -14.94 -9.05
C GLU A 151 -17.04 -15.45 -7.83
N LYS A 152 -16.50 -15.23 -6.63
CA LYS A 152 -17.10 -15.74 -5.40
C LYS A 152 -18.19 -14.87 -4.82
N PHE A 153 -18.07 -13.55 -4.93
CA PHE A 153 -18.89 -12.59 -4.19
C PHE A 153 -19.51 -11.48 -5.05
N GLY A 154 -19.08 -11.33 -6.31
CA GLY A 154 -19.58 -10.29 -7.19
C GLY A 154 -21.08 -10.44 -7.47
N SER A 155 -21.77 -9.33 -7.54
CA SER A 155 -23.20 -9.27 -7.87
C SER A 155 -23.48 -8.51 -9.17
N LEU A 156 -22.55 -7.63 -9.57
CA LEU A 156 -22.65 -6.89 -10.82
C LEU A 156 -21.62 -7.41 -11.85
N PRO A 157 -21.92 -7.31 -13.16
CA PRO A 157 -20.94 -7.63 -14.20
C PRO A 157 -19.66 -6.81 -14.07
N MET A 158 -18.50 -7.41 -14.38
CA MET A 158 -17.18 -6.74 -14.29
C MET A 158 -17.13 -5.46 -15.14
N GLU A 159 -17.80 -5.44 -16.29
CA GLU A 159 -17.88 -4.27 -17.17
C GLU A 159 -18.53 -3.07 -16.47
N ILE A 160 -19.54 -3.31 -15.65
CA ILE A 160 -20.20 -2.27 -14.85
C ILE A 160 -19.25 -1.72 -13.80
N LEU A 161 -18.47 -2.60 -13.14
CA LEU A 161 -17.49 -2.21 -12.12
C LEU A 161 -16.32 -1.40 -12.69
N LEU A 162 -15.87 -1.75 -13.90
CA LEU A 162 -14.73 -1.11 -14.54
C LEU A 162 -15.08 0.17 -15.29
N LYS A 163 -16.32 0.32 -15.75
CA LYS A 163 -16.71 1.47 -16.57
C LYS A 163 -16.38 2.82 -15.94
N PRO A 164 -16.73 3.14 -14.68
CA PRO A 164 -16.42 4.44 -14.08
C PRO A 164 -14.90 4.66 -13.93
N VAL A 165 -14.12 3.60 -13.78
CA VAL A 165 -12.65 3.67 -13.72
C VAL A 165 -12.09 4.03 -15.10
N ILE A 166 -12.58 3.39 -16.16
CA ILE A 166 -12.19 3.65 -17.55
C ILE A 166 -12.59 5.09 -17.95
N ASP A 167 -13.79 5.51 -17.57
CA ASP A 167 -14.28 6.88 -17.83
C ASP A 167 -13.37 7.92 -17.13
N LEU A 168 -12.96 7.64 -15.88
CA LEU A 168 -12.02 8.50 -15.15
C LEU A 168 -10.65 8.52 -15.83
N ALA A 169 -10.16 7.39 -16.32
CA ALA A 169 -8.89 7.30 -17.04
C ALA A 169 -8.91 8.15 -18.33
N ASN A 170 -9.99 8.05 -19.09
CA ASN A 170 -10.18 8.82 -20.34
C ASN A 170 -10.35 10.32 -20.10
N LYS A 171 -11.08 10.69 -19.05
CA LYS A 171 -11.30 12.08 -18.65
C LYS A 171 -10.04 12.72 -18.06
N GLY A 172 -9.21 11.93 -17.39
CA GLY A 172 -8.11 12.39 -16.57
C GLY A 172 -8.56 12.88 -15.19
N TYR A 173 -7.60 13.04 -14.30
CA TYR A 173 -7.79 13.56 -12.94
C TYR A 173 -6.59 14.43 -12.54
N SER A 174 -6.78 15.29 -11.54
CA SER A 174 -5.71 16.13 -11.01
C SER A 174 -4.84 15.36 -10.02
N ILE A 175 -3.55 15.27 -10.31
CA ILE A 175 -2.58 14.75 -9.34
C ILE A 175 -2.35 15.77 -8.22
N THR A 176 -2.10 15.27 -7.00
CA THR A 176 -1.77 16.14 -5.88
C THR A 176 -0.33 16.62 -5.95
N PRO A 177 0.03 17.76 -5.28
CA PRO A 177 1.42 18.18 -5.17
C PRO A 177 2.35 17.09 -4.62
N LYS A 178 1.87 16.25 -3.68
CA LYS A 178 2.62 15.11 -3.14
C LYS A 178 2.87 14.03 -4.21
N GLN A 179 1.89 13.72 -5.04
CA GLN A 179 2.07 12.78 -6.15
C GLN A 179 3.04 13.32 -7.19
N LYS A 180 2.90 14.60 -7.56
CA LYS A 180 3.85 15.25 -8.47
C LYS A 180 5.28 15.17 -7.95
N ALA A 181 5.52 15.53 -6.70
CA ALA A 181 6.83 15.43 -6.08
C ALA A 181 7.40 14.01 -6.13
N ARG A 182 6.54 12.99 -5.95
CA ARG A 182 6.95 11.58 -6.03
C ARG A 182 7.32 11.17 -7.46
N PHE A 183 6.59 11.62 -8.48
CA PHE A 183 6.96 11.38 -9.88
C PHE A 183 8.29 12.09 -10.23
N ASP A 184 8.46 13.36 -9.79
CA ASP A 184 9.69 14.10 -10.02
C ASP A 184 10.91 13.41 -9.37
N GLU A 185 10.75 12.84 -8.16
CA GLU A 185 11.81 12.11 -7.43
C GLU A 185 12.31 10.90 -8.21
N PHE A 186 11.43 10.15 -8.86
CA PHE A 186 11.77 8.91 -9.60
C PHE A 186 11.95 9.11 -11.10
N LYS A 187 11.84 10.33 -11.59
CA LYS A 187 11.89 10.64 -13.02
C LYS A 187 13.11 10.06 -13.72
N GLU A 188 14.29 10.31 -13.19
CA GLU A 188 15.55 9.85 -13.81
C GLU A 188 15.71 8.32 -13.72
N GLN A 189 15.21 7.70 -12.65
CA GLN A 189 15.19 6.24 -12.53
C GLN A 189 14.25 5.61 -13.56
N PHE A 190 13.06 6.17 -13.78
CA PHE A 190 12.15 5.71 -14.83
C PHE A 190 12.77 5.79 -16.22
N LYS A 191 13.48 6.88 -16.54
CA LYS A 191 14.19 7.03 -17.80
C LYS A 191 15.28 5.97 -17.96
N LYS A 192 16.10 5.78 -16.91
CA LYS A 192 17.19 4.80 -16.90
C LYS A 192 16.69 3.37 -17.18
N ILE A 193 15.54 2.98 -16.57
CA ILE A 193 15.02 1.62 -16.64
C ILE A 193 14.18 1.38 -17.90
N ASN A 194 13.34 2.33 -18.28
CA ASN A 194 12.33 2.15 -19.33
C ASN A 194 12.71 2.81 -20.67
N GLY A 195 13.79 3.60 -20.73
CA GLY A 195 14.12 4.44 -21.87
C GLY A 195 13.25 5.68 -21.98
N GLU A 196 13.48 6.47 -23.02
CA GLU A 196 12.68 7.68 -23.31
C GLU A 196 12.01 7.53 -24.68
N PRO A 197 10.77 8.05 -24.86
CA PRO A 197 9.90 8.62 -23.83
C PRO A 197 9.21 7.55 -22.97
N SER A 198 9.03 7.86 -21.69
CA SER A 198 8.24 7.06 -20.76
C SER A 198 6.93 7.76 -20.45
N ILE A 199 5.85 7.01 -20.22
CA ILE A 199 4.54 7.58 -19.81
C ILE A 199 4.58 8.31 -18.47
N PHE A 200 5.64 8.14 -17.70
CA PHE A 200 5.83 8.75 -16.39
C PHE A 200 6.86 9.90 -16.39
N THR A 201 7.42 10.27 -17.54
CA THR A 201 8.48 11.30 -17.62
C THR A 201 8.18 12.38 -18.66
#